data_4b24c81cebb08ac706cb4b9e8daf26bb
#
_entry.id   4b24c81cebb08ac706cb4b9e8daf26bb
#
_cell.length_a   1.000
_cell.length_b   1.000
_cell.length_c   1.000
_cell.angle_alpha   90.00
_cell.angle_beta   90.00
_cell.angle_gamma   90.00
#
_symmetry.space_group_name_H-M   'P 1'
#
loop_
_entity.id
_entity.type
_entity.pdbx_description
1 polymer ?
#
loop_
_entity_poly.entity_id
_entity_poly.type
_entity_poly.pdbx_seq_one_letter_code
_entity_poly.pdbx_strand_id
1 'polypeptide(L)'
;MSEPWAAQTQEQRYDELLQQTGAALIGAAPQSWRRIDLIAKIAEGVQDFGLTVIMSDFSHAEVDPPAGAAQALVELRRLMYRPERGAWLSARYVLNPPGEFRIFYNYEHDPLWEPPIPAAVFQRDLATFPRPAEKVPGWLRRLVEQAGGSPS
;
A
#
# COMPACT_ATOMS: atom_id res chain seq x y z
N MET A 1 -17.31 20.60 -26.43
CA MET A 1 -16.50 21.43 -25.52
C MET A 1 -16.06 20.59 -24.33
N SER A 2 -14.78 20.57 -24.07
CA SER A 2 -14.32 19.78 -22.96
C SER A 2 -14.55 20.53 -21.64
N GLU A 3 -14.99 19.79 -20.65
CA GLU A 3 -15.21 20.36 -19.34
C GLU A 3 -13.90 20.44 -18.59
N PRO A 4 -13.56 21.59 -18.02
CA PRO A 4 -12.31 21.68 -17.26
C PRO A 4 -12.27 20.76 -16.05
N TRP A 5 -13.44 20.39 -15.55
CA TRP A 5 -13.57 19.49 -14.42
C TRP A 5 -13.85 18.06 -14.86
N ALA A 6 -13.70 17.76 -16.13
CA ALA A 6 -13.88 16.39 -16.60
C ALA A 6 -12.99 15.45 -15.79
N ALA A 7 -13.45 14.23 -15.63
CA ALA A 7 -12.76 13.24 -14.79
C ALA A 7 -11.29 13.16 -15.15
N GLN A 8 -10.45 13.12 -14.14
CA GLN A 8 -9.02 12.89 -14.31
C GLN A 8 -8.79 11.58 -15.02
N THR A 9 -7.73 11.52 -15.82
CA THR A 9 -7.29 10.24 -16.34
C THR A 9 -6.77 9.40 -15.18
N GLN A 10 -6.75 8.11 -15.35
CA GLN A 10 -6.21 7.20 -14.35
C GLN A 10 -4.74 7.53 -14.05
N GLU A 11 -3.98 7.87 -15.07
CA GLU A 11 -2.58 8.25 -14.93
C GLU A 11 -2.43 9.52 -14.10
N GLN A 12 -3.27 10.52 -14.35
CA GLN A 12 -3.25 11.77 -13.57
C GLN A 12 -3.58 11.51 -12.10
N ARG A 13 -4.57 10.66 -11.83
CA ARG A 13 -4.95 10.33 -10.47
C ARG A 13 -3.85 9.54 -9.77
N TYR A 14 -3.20 8.64 -10.50
CA TYR A 14 -2.06 7.87 -9.98
C TYR A 14 -0.96 8.82 -9.51
N ASP A 15 -0.57 9.76 -10.37
CA ASP A 15 0.48 10.73 -10.04
C ASP A 15 0.08 11.59 -8.84
N GLU A 16 -1.17 12.02 -8.79
CA GLU A 16 -1.68 12.84 -7.70
C GLU A 16 -1.61 12.09 -6.37
N LEU A 17 -1.96 10.80 -6.36
CA LEU A 17 -1.93 10.01 -5.14
C LEU A 17 -0.49 9.78 -4.65
N LEU A 18 0.46 9.61 -5.57
CA LEU A 18 1.86 9.51 -5.18
C LEU A 18 2.37 10.82 -4.59
N GLN A 19 2.00 11.95 -5.17
CA GLN A 19 2.38 13.26 -4.65
C GLN A 19 1.73 13.52 -3.29
N GLN A 20 0.48 13.15 -3.13
CA GLN A 20 -0.24 13.29 -1.87
C GLN A 20 0.42 12.47 -0.76
N THR A 21 0.84 11.26 -1.08
CA THR A 21 1.55 10.39 -0.14
C THR A 21 2.84 11.07 0.34
N GLY A 22 3.64 11.56 -0.60
CA GLY A 22 4.90 12.22 -0.27
C GLY A 22 4.70 13.48 0.55
N ALA A 23 3.73 14.31 0.16
CA ALA A 23 3.46 15.54 0.89
C ALA A 23 3.02 15.27 2.33
N ALA A 24 2.18 14.26 2.53
CA ALA A 24 1.74 13.88 3.88
C ALA A 24 2.91 13.42 4.74
N LEU A 25 3.81 12.61 4.16
CA LEU A 25 4.96 12.09 4.88
C LEU A 25 5.94 13.20 5.25
N ILE A 26 6.24 14.09 4.31
CA ILE A 26 7.13 15.22 4.57
C ILE A 26 6.53 16.14 5.63
N GLY A 27 5.21 16.37 5.55
CA GLY A 27 4.52 17.21 6.53
C GLY A 27 4.55 16.65 7.94
N ALA A 28 4.63 15.34 8.08
CA ALA A 28 4.67 14.67 9.39
C ALA A 28 6.08 14.53 9.94
N ALA A 29 7.09 14.59 9.09
CA ALA A 29 8.47 14.37 9.51
C ALA A 29 9.07 15.61 10.15
N PRO A 30 9.92 15.46 11.16
CA PRO A 30 10.66 16.59 11.72
C PRO A 30 11.58 17.21 10.66
N GLN A 31 11.91 18.48 10.83
CA GLN A 31 12.92 19.09 9.96
C GLN A 31 14.23 18.34 10.10
N SER A 32 15.05 18.40 9.08
CA SER A 32 16.32 17.69 9.02
C SER A 32 16.18 16.17 8.87
N TRP A 33 15.03 15.71 8.36
CA TRP A 33 14.92 14.30 7.98
C TRP A 33 15.84 14.04 6.77
N ARG A 34 16.40 12.82 6.76
CA ARG A 34 17.30 12.41 5.70
C ARG A 34 16.66 11.36 4.79
N ARG A 35 15.80 10.51 5.37
CA ARG A 35 15.14 9.46 4.63
C ARG A 35 13.83 9.09 5.31
N ILE A 36 12.78 8.94 4.51
CA ILE A 36 11.49 8.48 5.00
C ILE A 36 11.17 7.19 4.26
N ASP A 37 10.87 6.14 4.99
CA ASP A 37 10.61 4.81 4.42
C ASP A 37 9.28 4.32 4.99
N LEU A 38 8.29 4.15 4.12
CA LEU A 38 6.97 3.69 4.52
C LEU A 38 6.68 2.35 3.86
N ILE A 39 6.33 1.37 4.69
CA ILE A 39 5.88 0.07 4.20
C ILE A 39 4.39 -0.03 4.47
N ALA A 40 3.60 -0.21 3.42
CA ALA A 40 2.16 -0.33 3.51
C ALA A 40 1.74 -1.76 3.21
N LYS A 41 1.02 -2.37 4.14
CA LYS A 41 0.40 -3.68 3.93
C LYS A 41 -1.09 -3.45 3.94
N ILE A 42 -1.77 -3.83 2.88
CA ILE A 42 -3.20 -3.53 2.71
C ILE A 42 -3.93 -4.77 2.21
N ALA A 43 -5.02 -5.08 2.88
CA ALA A 43 -6.02 -6.04 2.43
C ALA A 43 -7.37 -5.39 2.62
N GLU A 44 -8.43 -5.98 2.10
CA GLU A 44 -9.76 -5.36 2.16
C GLU A 44 -10.16 -5.09 3.61
N GLY A 45 -10.31 -3.80 3.93
CA GLY A 45 -10.74 -3.37 5.25
C GLY A 45 -9.67 -3.42 6.33
N VAL A 46 -8.45 -3.84 6.01
CA VAL A 46 -7.36 -3.93 6.98
C VAL A 46 -6.08 -3.37 6.41
N GLN A 47 -5.36 -2.58 7.20
CA GLN A 47 -4.13 -1.98 6.74
C GLN A 47 -3.16 -1.81 7.89
N ASP A 48 -1.87 -1.91 7.57
CA ASP A 48 -0.79 -1.71 8.52
C ASP A 48 0.30 -0.91 7.83
N PHE A 49 0.72 0.18 8.46
CA PHE A 49 1.74 1.06 7.91
C PHE A 49 2.91 1.14 8.87
N GLY A 50 4.09 0.75 8.39
CA GLY A 50 5.32 0.87 9.15
C GLY A 50 6.13 2.04 8.62
N LEU A 51 6.39 3.04 9.47
CA LEU A 51 7.09 4.24 9.07
C LEU A 51 8.42 4.34 9.79
N THR A 52 9.48 4.55 9.00
CA THR A 52 10.82 4.78 9.54
C THR A 52 11.30 6.13 9.02
N VAL A 53 11.66 7.02 9.94
CA VAL A 53 12.22 8.33 9.60
C VAL A 53 13.64 8.40 10.13
N ILE A 54 14.59 8.55 9.23
CA ILE A 54 16.00 8.69 9.58
C ILE A 54 16.38 10.16 9.48
N MET A 55 16.96 10.69 10.53
CA MET A 55 17.35 12.09 10.60
C MET A 55 18.75 12.30 10.05
N SER A 56 19.12 13.55 9.81
CA SER A 56 20.43 13.87 9.24
C SER A 56 21.61 13.46 10.14
N ASP A 57 21.37 13.30 11.44
CA ASP A 57 22.38 12.76 12.36
C ASP A 57 22.32 11.23 12.47
N PHE A 58 21.55 10.58 11.58
CA PHE A 58 21.36 9.13 11.53
C PHE A 58 20.55 8.55 12.68
N SER A 59 19.97 9.39 13.54
CA SER A 59 19.02 8.91 14.54
C SER A 59 17.67 8.62 13.88
N HIS A 60 16.84 7.87 14.58
CA HIS A 60 15.48 7.58 14.13
C HIS A 60 14.50 8.47 14.89
N ALA A 61 13.57 9.07 14.17
CA ALA A 61 12.50 9.85 14.79
C ALA A 61 11.25 8.98 14.91
N GLU A 62 10.57 9.12 16.03
CA GLU A 62 9.28 8.44 16.23
C GLU A 62 8.19 9.28 15.57
N VAL A 63 7.62 8.75 14.49
CA VAL A 63 6.59 9.45 13.73
C VAL A 63 5.48 8.45 13.42
N ASP A 64 4.25 8.81 13.75
CA ASP A 64 3.11 7.99 13.39
C ASP A 64 2.79 8.18 11.91
N PRO A 65 2.41 7.12 11.20
CA PRO A 65 2.02 7.25 9.80
C PRO A 65 0.86 8.24 9.65
N PRO A 66 1.01 9.28 8.83
CA PRO A 66 -0.05 10.28 8.68
C PRO A 66 -1.25 9.72 7.92
N ALA A 67 -2.45 10.12 8.35
CA ALA A 67 -3.69 9.64 7.74
C ALA A 67 -3.77 9.93 6.25
N GLY A 68 -3.23 11.06 5.82
CA GLY A 68 -3.24 11.43 4.40
C GLY A 68 -2.47 10.46 3.52
N ALA A 69 -1.35 9.93 4.03
CA ALA A 69 -0.58 8.93 3.30
C ALA A 69 -1.33 7.60 3.26
N ALA A 70 -1.93 7.21 4.38
CA ALA A 70 -2.70 5.97 4.44
C ALA A 70 -3.88 5.99 3.48
N GLN A 71 -4.64 7.08 3.48
CA GLN A 71 -5.79 7.24 2.59
C GLN A 71 -5.37 7.19 1.12
N ALA A 72 -4.28 7.88 0.79
CA ALA A 72 -3.77 7.91 -0.57
C ALA A 72 -3.36 6.52 -1.06
N LEU A 73 -2.69 5.75 -0.22
CA LEU A 73 -2.23 4.42 -0.60
C LEU A 73 -3.37 3.41 -0.72
N VAL A 74 -4.39 3.52 0.13
CA VAL A 74 -5.58 2.68 0.00
C VAL A 74 -6.28 2.96 -1.33
N GLU A 75 -6.44 4.22 -1.67
CA GLU A 75 -7.05 4.60 -2.94
C GLU A 75 -6.18 4.16 -4.13
N LEU A 76 -4.86 4.31 -3.99
CA LEU A 76 -3.90 3.91 -5.02
C LEU A 76 -4.03 2.42 -5.34
N ARG A 77 -4.18 1.60 -4.31
CA ARG A 77 -4.34 0.16 -4.50
C ARG A 77 -5.58 -0.16 -5.34
N ARG A 78 -6.69 0.49 -5.04
CA ARG A 78 -7.93 0.31 -5.81
C ARG A 78 -7.77 0.79 -7.24
N LEU A 79 -7.13 1.94 -7.41
CA LEU A 79 -6.92 2.53 -8.73
C LEU A 79 -6.07 1.62 -9.61
N MET A 80 -5.04 1.00 -9.03
CA MET A 80 -4.09 0.17 -9.77
C MET A 80 -4.59 -1.24 -10.06
N TYR A 81 -5.67 -1.65 -9.43
CA TYR A 81 -6.18 -3.01 -9.61
C TYR A 81 -6.44 -3.33 -11.08
N ARG A 82 -6.02 -4.52 -11.48
CA ARG A 82 -6.31 -5.07 -12.81
C ARG A 82 -6.70 -6.53 -12.65
N PRO A 83 -7.78 -6.97 -13.35
CA PRO A 83 -8.21 -8.37 -13.22
C PRO A 83 -7.14 -9.39 -13.58
N GLU A 84 -6.25 -9.04 -14.50
CA GLU A 84 -5.22 -9.96 -14.96
C GLU A 84 -4.05 -10.14 -13.98
N ARG A 85 -3.93 -9.28 -12.97
CA ARG A 85 -2.83 -9.40 -12.00
C ARG A 85 -3.27 -9.23 -10.54
N GLY A 86 -4.45 -8.68 -10.31
CA GLY A 86 -4.94 -8.44 -8.96
C GLY A 86 -4.50 -7.10 -8.37
N ALA A 87 -4.66 -6.96 -7.07
CA ALA A 87 -4.22 -5.80 -6.32
C ALA A 87 -2.91 -6.14 -5.60
N TRP A 88 -2.02 -5.16 -5.47
CA TRP A 88 -0.76 -5.42 -4.75
C TRP A 88 -1.04 -5.68 -3.27
N LEU A 89 -0.16 -6.48 -2.65
CA LEU A 89 -0.31 -6.94 -1.27
C LEU A 89 0.38 -6.00 -0.29
N SER A 90 1.47 -5.39 -0.75
CA SER A 90 2.20 -4.40 0.02
C SER A 90 2.92 -3.47 -0.93
N ALA A 91 3.30 -2.30 -0.41
CA ALA A 91 4.06 -1.33 -1.17
C ALA A 91 5.08 -0.67 -0.25
N ARG A 92 6.18 -0.25 -0.83
CA ARG A 92 7.21 0.47 -0.11
C ARG A 92 7.43 1.81 -0.80
N TYR A 93 7.30 2.89 -0.04
CA TYR A 93 7.46 4.25 -0.52
C TYR A 93 8.65 4.87 0.20
N VAL A 94 9.66 5.30 -0.56
CA VAL A 94 10.91 5.82 0.01
C VAL A 94 11.12 7.24 -0.49
N LEU A 95 11.37 8.16 0.45
CA LEU A 95 11.66 9.56 0.14
C LEU A 95 13.08 9.91 0.54
N ASN A 96 13.72 10.70 -0.32
CA ASN A 96 15.02 11.31 -0.05
C ASN A 96 14.90 12.81 -0.31
N PRO A 97 15.65 13.66 0.43
CA PRO A 97 15.57 15.11 0.21
C PRO A 97 16.01 15.49 -1.20
N PRO A 98 15.40 16.53 -1.77
CA PRO A 98 14.38 17.40 -1.20
C PRO A 98 12.96 16.85 -1.25
N GLY A 99 12.72 15.76 -1.96
CA GLY A 99 11.40 15.18 -2.09
C GLY A 99 11.33 14.16 -3.20
N GLU A 100 12.46 13.59 -3.58
CA GLU A 100 12.50 12.52 -4.56
C GLU A 100 11.98 11.24 -3.94
N PHE A 101 11.08 10.54 -4.64
CA PHE A 101 10.55 9.31 -4.11
C PHE A 101 10.72 8.15 -5.08
N ARG A 102 10.65 6.95 -4.50
CA ARG A 102 10.56 5.70 -5.25
C ARG A 102 9.48 4.87 -4.60
N ILE A 103 8.73 4.12 -5.41
CA ILE A 103 7.72 3.22 -4.88
C ILE A 103 7.88 1.85 -5.51
N PHE A 104 7.70 0.81 -4.68
CA PHE A 104 7.83 -0.58 -5.09
C PHE A 104 6.57 -1.32 -4.69
N TYR A 105 6.05 -2.16 -5.56
CA TYR A 105 4.81 -2.91 -5.33
C TYR A 105 5.10 -4.39 -5.23
N ASN A 106 4.44 -5.04 -4.30
CA ASN A 106 4.56 -6.49 -4.09
C ASN A 106 3.22 -7.15 -4.39
N TYR A 107 3.19 -8.03 -5.38
CA TYR A 107 1.98 -8.74 -5.79
C TYR A 107 1.97 -10.20 -5.40
N GLU A 108 3.11 -10.78 -4.98
CA GLU A 108 3.21 -12.23 -4.81
C GLU A 108 3.80 -12.69 -3.49
N HIS A 109 4.61 -11.90 -2.82
CA HIS A 109 5.27 -12.35 -1.60
C HIS A 109 4.40 -12.06 -0.38
N ASP A 110 4.42 -13.00 0.58
CA ASP A 110 3.71 -12.81 1.84
C ASP A 110 4.27 -11.56 2.54
N PRO A 111 3.44 -10.54 2.79
CA PRO A 111 3.92 -9.32 3.45
C PRO A 111 4.33 -9.55 4.90
N LEU A 112 4.02 -10.72 5.45
CA LEU A 112 4.33 -11.08 6.84
C LEU A 112 3.71 -10.10 7.83
N TRP A 113 2.38 -10.09 7.83
CA TRP A 113 1.63 -9.26 8.78
C TRP A 113 1.99 -9.60 10.22
N GLU A 114 2.21 -8.55 11.02
CA GLU A 114 2.59 -8.71 12.43
C GLU A 114 1.73 -7.78 13.28
N PRO A 115 0.76 -8.29 14.03
CA PRO A 115 0.40 -9.72 14.13
C PRO A 115 -0.29 -10.21 12.85
N PRO A 116 -0.34 -11.53 12.66
CA PRO A 116 -1.02 -12.09 11.49
C PRO A 116 -2.49 -11.71 11.47
N ILE A 117 -3.02 -11.47 10.27
CA ILE A 117 -4.45 -11.18 10.13
C ILE A 117 -5.19 -12.48 9.81
N PRO A 118 -6.49 -12.53 10.13
CA PRO A 118 -7.28 -13.76 9.88
C PRO A 118 -7.32 -14.11 8.40
N ALA A 119 -7.30 -15.40 8.11
CA ALA A 119 -7.39 -15.88 6.73
C ALA A 119 -8.64 -15.39 6.01
N ALA A 120 -9.73 -15.15 6.74
CA ALA A 120 -10.96 -14.63 6.17
C ALA A 120 -10.78 -13.23 5.56
N VAL A 121 -9.82 -12.44 6.04
CA VAL A 121 -9.52 -11.13 5.47
C VAL A 121 -8.98 -11.29 4.06
N PHE A 122 -8.05 -12.23 3.86
CA PHE A 122 -7.50 -12.51 2.53
C PHE A 122 -8.58 -13.05 1.59
N GLN A 123 -9.49 -13.84 2.12
CA GLN A 123 -10.60 -14.36 1.33
C GLN A 123 -11.48 -13.22 0.82
N ARG A 124 -11.81 -12.27 1.69
CA ARG A 124 -12.59 -11.09 1.30
C ARG A 124 -11.84 -10.22 0.31
N ASP A 125 -10.53 -10.08 0.51
CA ASP A 125 -9.69 -9.27 -0.38
C ASP A 125 -9.70 -9.85 -1.79
N LEU A 126 -9.55 -11.16 -1.93
CA LEU A 126 -9.59 -11.82 -3.23
C LEU A 126 -10.99 -11.80 -3.84
N ALA A 127 -12.03 -11.74 -3.01
CA ALA A 127 -13.40 -11.61 -3.53
C ALA A 127 -13.64 -10.20 -4.10
N THR A 128 -13.05 -9.18 -3.46
CA THR A 128 -13.18 -7.79 -3.91
C THR A 128 -12.25 -7.49 -5.08
N PHE A 129 -11.05 -8.07 -5.05
CA PHE A 129 -10.02 -7.85 -6.07
C PHE A 129 -9.55 -9.20 -6.62
N PRO A 130 -10.40 -9.88 -7.40
CA PRO A 130 -10.03 -11.21 -7.90
C PRO A 130 -8.88 -11.15 -8.89
N ARG A 131 -8.13 -12.24 -8.93
CA ARG A 131 -7.04 -12.41 -9.88
C ARG A 131 -7.09 -13.83 -10.43
N PRO A 132 -6.46 -14.08 -11.59
CA PRO A 132 -6.43 -15.43 -12.15
C PRO A 132 -5.82 -16.43 -11.16
N ALA A 133 -6.28 -17.67 -11.21
CA ALA A 133 -5.81 -18.70 -10.29
C ALA A 133 -4.28 -18.84 -10.32
N GLU A 134 -3.68 -18.74 -11.51
CA GLU A 134 -2.23 -18.86 -11.66
C GLU A 134 -1.48 -17.66 -11.09
N LYS A 135 -2.19 -16.58 -10.77
CA LYS A 135 -1.61 -15.40 -10.14
C LYS A 135 -1.80 -15.37 -8.63
N VAL A 136 -2.43 -16.38 -8.06
CA VAL A 136 -2.59 -16.49 -6.61
C VAL A 136 -1.38 -17.24 -6.07
N PRO A 137 -0.53 -16.60 -5.26
CA PRO A 137 0.65 -17.28 -4.72
C PRO A 137 0.27 -18.48 -3.86
N GLY A 138 1.15 -19.46 -3.77
CA GLY A 138 0.88 -20.65 -3.02
C GLY A 138 0.53 -20.41 -1.55
N TRP A 139 1.26 -19.50 -0.90
CA TRP A 139 0.98 -19.18 0.50
C TRP A 139 -0.42 -18.57 0.67
N LEU A 140 -0.85 -17.74 -0.27
CA LEU A 140 -2.15 -17.09 -0.22
C LEU A 140 -3.27 -18.12 -0.50
N ARG A 141 -3.03 -18.98 -1.48
CA ARG A 141 -3.98 -20.04 -1.80
C ARG A 141 -4.24 -20.93 -0.57
N ARG A 142 -3.18 -21.31 0.12
CA ARG A 142 -3.31 -22.13 1.33
C ARG A 142 -4.13 -21.42 2.42
N LEU A 143 -3.90 -20.13 2.61
CA LEU A 143 -4.65 -19.37 3.61
C LEU A 143 -6.13 -19.27 3.25
N VAL A 144 -6.43 -19.00 1.98
CA VAL A 144 -7.81 -18.84 1.53
C VAL A 144 -8.55 -20.19 1.58
N GLU A 145 -7.90 -21.27 1.21
CA GLU A 145 -8.47 -22.61 1.30
C GLU A 145 -8.75 -22.95 2.76
N GLN A 146 -7.85 -22.59 3.65
CA GLN A 146 -8.02 -22.82 5.08
C GLN A 146 -9.23 -22.06 5.61
N ALA A 147 -9.44 -20.81 5.18
CA ALA A 147 -10.57 -20.01 5.62
C ALA A 147 -11.89 -20.49 5.07
N GLY A 148 -11.89 -20.92 3.79
CA GLY A 148 -13.09 -21.45 3.15
C GLY A 148 -13.25 -22.93 3.34
N GLY A 149 -12.20 -23.58 3.82
CA GLY A 149 -12.23 -25.01 4.02
C GLY A 149 -13.19 -25.39 5.10
N SER A 150 -14.00 -26.35 4.81
CA SER A 150 -14.87 -26.88 5.81
C SER A 150 -14.01 -27.54 6.87
N PRO A 151 -14.20 -27.19 8.10
CA PRO A 151 -13.52 -27.92 9.16
C PRO A 151 -14.17 -29.25 9.33
N SER A 152 -14.68 -29.78 8.43
CA SER A 152 -15.33 -31.09 8.51
C SER A 152 -15.02 -31.82 9.81
#